data_d09e8e1e21266307697199417149f075
#
_entry.id   d09e8e1e21266307697199417149f075
#
_cell.length_a   1.000
_cell.length_b   1.000
_cell.length_c   1.000
_cell.angle_alpha   90.00
_cell.angle_beta   90.00
_cell.angle_gamma   90.00
#
_symmetry.space_group_name_H-M   'P 1'
#
loop_
_entity.id
_entity.type
_entity.pdbx_description
1 polymer ?
#
loop_
_entity_poly.entity_id
_entity_poly.type
_entity_poly.pdbx_seq_one_letter_code
_entity_poly.pdbx_strand_id
1 'polypeptide(L)'
;YPIDKSVADGTTVPIYYEGRLIPLHLLNNYIDLDFDQLVAEHPIETKDTLRRKWATIEHAVGSDSRLQKVAYDVVYHFINRRLEGKAMLVTMSRRIAAAMYQIIKQMKDAPEVAVVVSGNKDYLGQIQEELDNKELEKRFKNPADPLKLVIVCDMWLTGFDVPHLNTMYLDKPLKGHTLMQAIARVNRRYKDKEGGLVVD
;
A
#
# COMPACT_ATOMS: atom_id res chain seq x y z
N TYR A 1 -6.32 24.46 0.62
CA TYR A 1 -6.74 24.59 2.03
C TYR A 1 -5.77 23.78 2.89
N PRO A 2 -5.04 24.38 3.84
CA PRO A 2 -4.05 23.68 4.65
C PRO A 2 -4.67 22.60 5.53
N ILE A 3 -3.93 21.50 5.75
CA ILE A 3 -4.41 20.33 6.53
C ILE A 3 -4.66 20.72 8.00
N ASP A 4 -3.80 21.55 8.58
CA ASP A 4 -3.92 22.05 9.95
C ASP A 4 -5.23 22.83 10.17
N LYS A 5 -5.62 23.67 9.21
CA LYS A 5 -6.91 24.36 9.25
C LYS A 5 -8.10 23.39 9.15
N SER A 6 -8.02 22.38 8.27
CA SER A 6 -9.11 21.42 8.09
C SER A 6 -9.31 20.54 9.33
N VAL A 7 -8.24 20.27 10.07
CA VAL A 7 -8.33 19.57 11.37
C VAL A 7 -8.94 20.51 12.43
N ALA A 8 -8.50 21.78 12.49
CA ALA A 8 -9.05 22.74 13.44
C ALA A 8 -10.54 23.01 13.22
N ASP A 9 -10.98 23.05 11.96
CA ASP A 9 -12.40 23.22 11.58
C ASP A 9 -13.22 21.90 11.73
N GLY A 10 -12.59 20.79 12.13
CA GLY A 10 -13.23 19.49 12.33
C GLY A 10 -13.73 18.83 11.05
N THR A 11 -13.25 19.24 9.86
CA THR A 11 -13.61 18.64 8.57
C THR A 11 -12.80 17.38 8.26
N THR A 12 -11.60 17.27 8.84
CA THR A 12 -10.74 16.09 8.74
C THR A 12 -10.20 15.70 10.13
N VAL A 13 -9.61 14.52 10.23
CA VAL A 13 -8.92 14.06 11.45
C VAL A 13 -7.41 14.24 11.31
N PRO A 14 -6.66 14.30 12.44
CA PRO A 14 -5.19 14.29 12.41
C PRO A 14 -4.62 13.08 11.68
N ILE A 15 -3.41 13.23 11.14
CA ILE A 15 -2.67 12.15 10.51
C ILE A 15 -1.43 11.87 11.36
N TYR A 16 -1.28 10.61 11.73
CA TYR A 16 -0.10 10.08 12.37
C TYR A 16 0.77 9.38 11.33
N TYR A 17 2.07 9.55 11.42
CA TYR A 17 3.02 8.93 10.52
C TYR A 17 3.98 8.04 11.30
N GLU A 18 4.15 6.81 10.83
CA GLU A 18 5.10 5.84 11.39
C GLU A 18 6.01 5.32 10.28
N GLY A 19 7.31 5.65 10.39
CA GLY A 19 8.34 5.11 9.49
C GLY A 19 8.81 3.74 9.97
N ARG A 20 8.78 2.74 9.09
CA ARG A 20 9.25 1.38 9.36
C ARG A 20 10.24 0.95 8.28
N LEU A 21 11.45 0.60 8.69
CA LEU A 21 12.49 0.15 7.77
C LEU A 21 12.56 -1.37 7.76
N ILE A 22 12.23 -1.96 6.60
CA ILE A 22 12.52 -3.37 6.34
C ILE A 22 13.77 -3.42 5.46
N PRO A 23 14.91 -3.93 5.96
CA PRO A 23 16.15 -3.97 5.19
C PRO A 23 15.95 -4.74 3.88
N LEU A 24 16.33 -4.13 2.77
CA LEU A 24 16.51 -4.83 1.51
C LEU A 24 17.81 -5.64 1.63
N HIS A 25 17.70 -6.95 1.75
CA HIS A 25 18.86 -7.82 1.58
C HIS A 25 19.13 -7.96 0.09
N LEU A 26 19.87 -7.00 -0.46
CA LEU A 26 20.39 -7.08 -1.81
C LEU A 26 21.55 -8.07 -1.77
N LEU A 27 21.55 -9.03 -2.67
CA LEU A 27 22.68 -9.94 -2.91
C LEU A 27 23.90 -9.19 -3.48
N ASN A 28 23.74 -7.93 -3.84
CA ASN A 28 24.77 -7.05 -4.36
C ASN A 28 24.91 -5.81 -3.46
N ASN A 29 26.01 -5.74 -2.69
CA ASN A 29 26.35 -4.60 -1.83
C ASN A 29 26.74 -3.32 -2.60
N TYR A 30 26.74 -3.35 -3.94
CA TYR A 30 27.17 -2.26 -4.80
C TYR A 30 26.05 -1.61 -5.61
N ILE A 31 24.78 -1.99 -5.36
CA ILE A 31 23.62 -1.45 -6.11
C ILE A 31 23.52 0.07 -6.00
N ASP A 32 23.82 0.65 -4.86
CA ASP A 32 23.78 2.11 -4.67
C ASP A 32 24.88 2.79 -5.52
N LEU A 33 26.07 2.20 -5.59
CA LEU A 33 27.16 2.70 -6.42
C LEU A 33 26.90 2.50 -7.92
N ASP A 34 26.34 1.35 -8.30
CA ASP A 34 25.94 1.07 -9.69
C ASP A 34 24.77 1.98 -10.12
N PHE A 35 23.85 2.29 -9.20
CA PHE A 35 22.74 3.21 -9.42
C PHE A 35 23.23 4.65 -9.62
N ASP A 36 24.12 5.14 -8.75
CA ASP A 36 24.69 6.49 -8.85
C ASP A 36 25.55 6.65 -10.11
N GLN A 37 26.28 5.64 -10.54
CA GLN A 37 27.04 5.65 -11.81
C GLN A 37 26.12 5.67 -13.02
N LEU A 38 25.03 4.88 -13.03
CA LEU A 38 24.04 4.87 -14.11
C LEU A 38 23.31 6.22 -14.25
N VAL A 39 23.06 6.91 -13.14
CA VAL A 39 22.42 8.24 -13.12
C VAL A 39 23.39 9.33 -13.61
N ALA A 40 24.67 9.22 -13.27
CA ALA A 40 25.69 10.20 -13.65
C ALA A 40 26.04 10.15 -15.15
N GLU A 41 25.93 8.99 -15.79
CA GLU A 41 26.33 8.81 -17.20
C GLU A 41 25.25 9.18 -18.24
N HIS A 42 23.98 9.38 -17.82
CA HIS A 42 22.87 9.64 -18.75
C HIS A 42 21.94 10.77 -18.33
N PRO A 43 22.23 12.03 -18.70
CA PRO A 43 21.38 13.18 -18.36
C PRO A 43 20.04 13.23 -19.13
N ILE A 44 19.81 12.37 -20.11
CA ILE A 44 18.54 12.27 -20.86
C ILE A 44 18.00 10.86 -20.68
N GLU A 45 17.11 10.70 -19.68
CA GLU A 45 16.41 9.43 -19.47
C GLU A 45 15.48 9.12 -20.64
N THR A 46 15.81 8.12 -21.43
CA THR A 46 14.88 7.51 -22.39
C THR A 46 13.83 6.70 -21.64
N LYS A 47 12.62 6.57 -22.21
CA LYS A 47 11.55 5.73 -21.63
C LYS A 47 12.02 4.30 -21.30
N ASP A 48 12.94 3.77 -22.08
CA ASP A 48 13.47 2.41 -21.91
C ASP A 48 14.44 2.32 -20.71
N THR A 49 15.22 3.36 -20.45
CA THR A 49 16.08 3.44 -19.26
C THR A 49 15.24 3.50 -18.00
N LEU A 50 14.19 4.33 -17.99
CA LEU A 50 13.24 4.40 -16.87
C LEU A 50 12.54 3.05 -16.62
N ARG A 51 12.14 2.35 -17.68
CA ARG A 51 11.54 1.01 -17.57
C ARG A 51 12.49 -0.02 -16.97
N ARG A 52 13.76 -0.01 -17.38
CA ARG A 52 14.79 -0.92 -16.83
C ARG A 52 15.05 -0.64 -15.35
N LYS A 53 15.23 0.61 -14.98
CA LYS A 53 15.39 1.02 -13.57
C LYS A 53 14.19 0.59 -12.73
N TRP A 54 12.98 0.84 -13.21
CA TRP A 54 11.75 0.42 -12.53
C TRP A 54 11.65 -1.09 -12.36
N ALA A 55 12.00 -1.86 -13.40
CA ALA A 55 12.00 -3.32 -13.34
C ALA A 55 13.02 -3.86 -12.32
N THR A 56 14.20 -3.23 -12.22
CA THR A 56 15.24 -3.61 -11.26
C THR A 56 14.78 -3.35 -9.83
N ILE A 57 14.20 -2.18 -9.57
CA ILE A 57 13.64 -1.83 -8.24
C ILE A 57 12.48 -2.76 -7.91
N GLU A 58 11.57 -3.01 -8.84
CA GLU A 58 10.42 -3.89 -8.65
C GLU A 58 10.85 -5.32 -8.34
N HIS A 59 11.92 -5.80 -8.98
CA HIS A 59 12.46 -7.12 -8.69
C HIS A 59 13.07 -7.21 -7.28
N ALA A 60 13.82 -6.21 -6.86
CA ALA A 60 14.41 -6.14 -5.52
C ALA A 60 13.32 -6.03 -4.42
N VAL A 61 12.36 -5.12 -4.61
CA VAL A 61 11.23 -4.90 -3.69
C VAL A 61 10.34 -6.15 -3.62
N GLY A 62 10.14 -6.82 -4.73
CA GLY A 62 9.30 -8.02 -4.86
C GLY A 62 10.00 -9.34 -4.58
N SER A 63 11.16 -9.35 -3.91
CA SER A 63 11.81 -10.60 -3.51
C SER A 63 11.02 -11.33 -2.43
N ASP A 64 10.92 -12.65 -2.50
CA ASP A 64 10.09 -13.47 -1.61
C ASP A 64 10.44 -13.27 -0.13
N SER A 65 11.72 -13.20 0.19
CA SER A 65 12.18 -13.01 1.57
C SER A 65 11.76 -11.64 2.14
N ARG A 66 11.76 -10.60 1.31
CA ARG A 66 11.29 -9.28 1.72
C ARG A 66 9.77 -9.26 1.86
N LEU A 67 9.04 -9.80 0.89
CA LEU A 67 7.59 -9.83 0.93
C LEU A 67 7.06 -10.58 2.16
N GLN A 68 7.71 -11.67 2.57
CA GLN A 68 7.37 -12.37 3.81
C GLN A 68 7.57 -11.49 5.06
N LYS A 69 8.67 -10.73 5.14
CA LYS A 69 8.93 -9.81 6.24
C LYS A 69 7.92 -8.66 6.28
N VAL A 70 7.63 -8.05 5.11
CA VAL A 70 6.62 -6.98 4.99
C VAL A 70 5.24 -7.50 5.39
N ALA A 71 4.84 -8.68 4.89
CA ALA A 71 3.56 -9.29 5.21
C ALA A 71 3.42 -9.54 6.72
N TYR A 72 4.46 -10.11 7.34
CA TYR A 72 4.49 -10.34 8.78
C TYR A 72 4.35 -9.03 9.56
N ASP A 73 5.14 -8.01 9.19
CA ASP A 73 5.12 -6.72 9.86
C ASP A 73 3.76 -6.02 9.73
N VAL A 74 3.18 -6.01 8.53
CA VAL A 74 1.84 -5.44 8.27
C VAL A 74 0.78 -6.13 9.10
N VAL A 75 0.75 -7.47 9.13
CA VAL A 75 -0.26 -8.23 9.88
C VAL A 75 -0.05 -8.03 11.39
N TYR A 76 1.18 -8.16 11.87
CA TYR A 76 1.51 -7.96 13.28
C TYR A 76 1.14 -6.54 13.75
N HIS A 77 1.53 -5.52 12.98
CA HIS A 77 1.16 -4.14 13.29
C HIS A 77 -0.35 -3.94 13.24
N PHE A 78 -1.04 -4.49 12.22
CA PHE A 78 -2.49 -4.37 12.08
C PHE A 78 -3.24 -4.91 13.31
N ILE A 79 -2.83 -6.06 13.82
CA ILE A 79 -3.46 -6.71 14.98
C ILE A 79 -3.18 -5.92 16.27
N ASN A 80 -1.97 -5.41 16.43
CA ASN A 80 -1.52 -4.78 17.68
C ASN A 80 -1.74 -3.25 17.73
N ARG A 81 -2.15 -2.64 16.59
CA ARG A 81 -2.41 -1.20 16.59
C ARG A 81 -3.63 -0.87 17.47
N ARG A 82 -3.59 0.29 18.14
CA ARG A 82 -4.69 0.76 18.99
C ARG A 82 -5.87 1.37 18.21
N LEU A 83 -5.77 1.50 16.90
CA LEU A 83 -6.78 2.11 16.05
C LEU A 83 -7.73 1.04 15.51
N GLU A 84 -9.01 1.22 15.74
CA GLU A 84 -10.04 0.39 15.11
C GLU A 84 -10.31 0.84 13.67
N GLY A 85 -10.75 -0.06 12.83
CA GLY A 85 -11.13 0.22 11.45
C GLY A 85 -10.35 -0.61 10.44
N LYS A 86 -10.54 -0.25 9.16
CA LYS A 86 -9.94 -0.97 8.04
C LYS A 86 -8.59 -0.41 7.64
N ALA A 87 -7.81 -1.21 6.93
CA ALA A 87 -6.51 -0.82 6.43
C ALA A 87 -6.38 -1.08 4.93
N MET A 88 -5.47 -0.34 4.30
CA MET A 88 -5.10 -0.48 2.90
C MET A 88 -3.57 -0.64 2.81
N LEU A 89 -3.10 -1.63 2.07
CA LEU A 89 -1.70 -1.83 1.73
C LEU A 89 -1.48 -1.44 0.27
N VAL A 90 -0.65 -0.44 0.04
CA VAL A 90 -0.29 0.04 -1.30
C VAL A 90 1.03 -0.58 -1.71
N THR A 91 1.02 -1.34 -2.80
CA THR A 91 2.19 -2.04 -3.32
C THR A 91 2.68 -1.45 -4.63
N MET A 92 3.94 -1.71 -4.96
CA MET A 92 4.61 -1.15 -6.12
C MET A 92 4.06 -1.69 -7.45
N SER A 93 3.65 -2.96 -7.49
CA SER A 93 3.13 -3.60 -8.71
C SER A 93 2.01 -4.58 -8.41
N ARG A 94 1.26 -4.95 -9.46
CA ARG A 94 0.19 -5.96 -9.38
C ARG A 94 0.73 -7.34 -9.00
N ARG A 95 1.94 -7.68 -9.50
CA ARG A 95 2.62 -8.93 -9.15
C ARG A 95 2.93 -8.98 -7.65
N ILE A 96 3.44 -7.89 -7.09
CA ILE A 96 3.71 -7.77 -5.65
C ILE A 96 2.39 -7.82 -4.85
N ALA A 97 1.33 -7.14 -5.32
CA ALA A 97 0.02 -7.20 -4.67
C ALA A 97 -0.52 -8.63 -4.58
N ALA A 98 -0.42 -9.39 -5.68
CA ALA A 98 -0.84 -10.78 -5.73
C ALA A 98 -0.01 -11.67 -4.80
N ALA A 99 1.32 -11.52 -4.81
CA ALA A 99 2.21 -12.27 -3.93
C ALA A 99 1.94 -11.96 -2.45
N MET A 100 1.78 -10.69 -2.09
CA MET A 100 1.42 -10.27 -0.72
C MET A 100 0.08 -10.85 -0.27
N TYR A 101 -0.92 -10.88 -1.15
CA TYR A 101 -2.20 -11.52 -0.85
C TYR A 101 -2.04 -12.99 -0.50
N GLN A 102 -1.28 -13.76 -1.30
CA GLN A 102 -1.06 -15.18 -1.06
C GLN A 102 -0.34 -15.43 0.27
N ILE A 103 0.66 -14.61 0.58
CA ILE A 103 1.41 -14.71 1.84
C ILE A 103 0.49 -14.42 3.03
N ILE A 104 -0.22 -13.28 3.01
CA ILE A 104 -1.06 -12.84 4.13
C ILE A 104 -2.22 -13.80 4.35
N LYS A 105 -2.87 -14.29 3.28
CA LYS A 105 -4.00 -15.23 3.37
C LYS A 105 -3.64 -16.53 4.09
N GLN A 106 -2.37 -16.95 4.05
CA GLN A 106 -1.89 -18.17 4.71
C GLN A 106 -1.50 -17.95 6.18
N MET A 107 -1.42 -16.72 6.64
CA MET A 107 -1.05 -16.40 8.02
C MET A 107 -2.23 -16.66 8.97
N LYS A 108 -1.99 -17.41 10.04
CA LYS A 108 -3.03 -17.89 10.97
C LYS A 108 -3.89 -16.78 11.59
N ASP A 109 -3.26 -15.64 11.94
CA ASP A 109 -3.92 -14.56 12.66
C ASP A 109 -4.19 -13.34 11.75
N ALA A 110 -4.06 -13.51 10.42
CA ALA A 110 -4.31 -12.42 9.49
C ALA A 110 -5.80 -12.02 9.47
N PRO A 111 -6.08 -10.72 9.34
CA PRO A 111 -7.44 -10.27 9.06
C PRO A 111 -7.90 -10.79 7.69
N GLU A 112 -9.21 -10.83 7.45
CA GLU A 112 -9.69 -11.10 6.10
C GLU A 112 -9.12 -10.05 5.15
N VAL A 113 -8.47 -10.54 4.07
CA VAL A 113 -7.73 -9.74 3.10
C VAL A 113 -8.26 -9.96 1.69
N ALA A 114 -8.26 -8.92 0.88
CA ALA A 114 -8.54 -8.99 -0.55
C ALA A 114 -7.51 -8.19 -1.35
N VAL A 115 -7.37 -8.51 -2.63
CA VAL A 115 -6.54 -7.77 -3.57
C VAL A 115 -7.41 -7.06 -4.61
N VAL A 116 -7.13 -5.78 -4.85
CA VAL A 116 -7.87 -4.96 -5.81
C VAL A 116 -6.89 -4.34 -6.79
N VAL A 117 -6.88 -4.86 -8.00
CA VAL A 117 -6.00 -4.41 -9.09
C VAL A 117 -6.78 -4.32 -10.40
N SER A 118 -6.31 -3.46 -11.31
CA SER A 118 -6.86 -3.31 -12.66
C SER A 118 -6.17 -4.26 -13.66
N GLY A 119 -6.87 -4.64 -14.73
CA GLY A 119 -6.31 -5.35 -15.88
C GLY A 119 -6.64 -6.83 -15.95
N ASN A 120 -6.05 -7.51 -16.95
CA ASN A 120 -6.32 -8.91 -17.26
C ASN A 120 -5.99 -9.82 -16.08
N LYS A 121 -6.80 -10.85 -15.93
CA LYS A 121 -6.73 -11.89 -14.89
C LYS A 121 -5.42 -12.71 -14.91
N ASP A 122 -4.57 -12.54 -15.94
CA ASP A 122 -3.38 -13.37 -16.18
C ASP A 122 -2.33 -13.33 -15.06
N TYR A 123 -2.25 -12.21 -14.30
CA TYR A 123 -1.33 -12.08 -13.16
C TYR A 123 -1.90 -12.63 -11.85
N LEU A 124 -3.21 -12.74 -11.77
CA LEU A 124 -3.91 -13.14 -10.55
C LEU A 124 -4.28 -14.62 -10.59
N GLY A 125 -4.18 -15.26 -11.75
CA GLY A 125 -4.51 -16.67 -11.93
C GLY A 125 -5.83 -17.02 -11.23
N GLN A 126 -5.79 -18.03 -10.39
CA GLN A 126 -6.94 -18.51 -9.60
C GLN A 126 -7.34 -17.58 -8.42
N ILE A 127 -6.62 -16.47 -8.17
CA ILE A 127 -6.85 -15.64 -6.98
C ILE A 127 -8.14 -14.84 -7.07
N GLN A 128 -8.61 -14.52 -8.28
CA GLN A 128 -9.71 -13.59 -8.51
C GLN A 128 -10.98 -14.23 -9.11
N GLU A 129 -11.13 -15.53 -9.02
CA GLU A 129 -12.35 -16.18 -9.51
C GLU A 129 -13.59 -15.89 -8.65
N GLU A 130 -13.42 -15.42 -7.42
CA GLU A 130 -14.53 -15.38 -6.47
C GLU A 130 -15.21 -14.02 -6.29
N LEU A 131 -14.56 -12.88 -6.51
CA LEU A 131 -15.20 -11.57 -6.27
C LEU A 131 -14.81 -10.49 -7.29
N ASP A 132 -15.81 -9.88 -7.91
CA ASP A 132 -15.64 -8.67 -8.71
C ASP A 132 -15.19 -7.49 -7.83
N ASN A 133 -14.37 -6.59 -8.38
CA ASN A 133 -13.94 -5.36 -7.70
C ASN A 133 -15.09 -4.52 -7.14
N LYS A 134 -16.26 -4.53 -7.78
CA LYS A 134 -17.48 -3.86 -7.29
C LYS A 134 -18.03 -4.49 -6.01
N GLU A 135 -17.98 -5.82 -5.92
CA GLU A 135 -18.42 -6.52 -4.71
C GLU A 135 -17.44 -6.28 -3.57
N LEU A 136 -16.12 -6.35 -3.85
CA LEU A 136 -15.09 -5.99 -2.87
C LEU A 136 -15.24 -4.54 -2.38
N GLU A 137 -15.61 -3.62 -3.28
CA GLU A 137 -15.88 -2.22 -2.92
C GLU A 137 -17.04 -2.12 -1.93
N LYS A 138 -18.17 -2.79 -2.19
CA LYS A 138 -19.33 -2.81 -1.28
C LYS A 138 -18.97 -3.39 0.08
N ARG A 139 -18.28 -4.52 0.10
CA ARG A 139 -17.80 -5.16 1.32
C ARG A 139 -16.86 -4.24 2.10
N PHE A 140 -15.90 -3.63 1.42
CA PHE A 140 -14.93 -2.75 2.09
C PHE A 140 -15.56 -1.45 2.59
N LYS A 141 -16.59 -0.93 1.92
CA LYS A 141 -17.39 0.23 2.37
C LYS A 141 -18.31 -0.08 3.55
N ASN A 142 -18.59 -1.34 3.83
CA ASN A 142 -19.37 -1.72 5.00
C ASN A 142 -18.43 -1.86 6.23
N PRO A 143 -18.55 -1.00 7.26
CA PRO A 143 -17.66 -1.07 8.42
C PRO A 143 -17.82 -2.37 9.23
N ALA A 144 -18.99 -3.02 9.19
CA ALA A 144 -19.28 -4.27 9.89
C ALA A 144 -18.75 -5.52 9.16
N ASP A 145 -18.41 -5.40 7.86
CA ASP A 145 -17.90 -6.53 7.07
C ASP A 145 -16.53 -7.00 7.61
N PRO A 146 -16.30 -8.32 7.70
CA PRO A 146 -15.04 -8.89 8.16
C PRO A 146 -13.83 -8.58 7.27
N LEU A 147 -14.02 -8.18 6.02
CA LEU A 147 -12.93 -7.71 5.16
C LEU A 147 -12.29 -6.45 5.75
N LYS A 148 -11.12 -6.60 6.37
CA LYS A 148 -10.44 -5.52 7.10
C LYS A 148 -9.21 -4.96 6.40
N LEU A 149 -8.59 -5.73 5.51
CA LEU A 149 -7.38 -5.33 4.80
C LEU A 149 -7.59 -5.49 3.28
N VAL A 150 -7.27 -4.45 2.52
CA VAL A 150 -7.20 -4.54 1.07
C VAL A 150 -5.80 -4.22 0.58
N ILE A 151 -5.34 -4.95 -0.43
CA ILE A 151 -4.07 -4.75 -1.09
C ILE A 151 -4.33 -4.14 -2.45
N VAL A 152 -3.71 -3.00 -2.73
CA VAL A 152 -3.90 -2.25 -3.98
C VAL A 152 -2.54 -1.90 -4.60
N CYS A 153 -2.53 -1.62 -5.91
CA CYS A 153 -1.37 -1.02 -6.57
C CYS A 153 -1.61 0.49 -6.79
N ASP A 154 -2.59 0.83 -7.61
CA ASP A 154 -2.98 2.22 -7.94
C ASP A 154 -4.48 2.46 -7.77
N MET A 155 -5.27 1.39 -7.84
CA MET A 155 -6.72 1.48 -7.67
C MET A 155 -7.09 1.94 -6.26
N TRP A 156 -8.19 2.67 -6.16
CA TRP A 156 -8.75 3.21 -4.92
C TRP A 156 -7.91 4.29 -4.23
N LEU A 157 -6.71 4.61 -4.73
CA LEU A 157 -5.96 5.79 -4.26
C LEU A 157 -6.66 7.09 -4.67
N THR A 158 -7.39 7.06 -5.79
CA THR A 158 -8.20 8.18 -6.27
C THR A 158 -9.66 7.76 -6.42
N GLY A 159 -10.59 8.70 -6.18
CA GLY A 159 -12.02 8.48 -6.43
C GLY A 159 -12.73 7.49 -5.49
N PHE A 160 -12.05 6.94 -4.51
CA PHE A 160 -12.60 5.95 -3.58
C PHE A 160 -12.80 6.55 -2.19
N ASP A 161 -14.01 6.46 -1.65
CA ASP A 161 -14.37 7.04 -0.36
C ASP A 161 -14.78 5.97 0.65
N VAL A 162 -13.97 5.83 1.71
CA VAL A 162 -14.20 4.92 2.84
C VAL A 162 -13.79 5.65 4.13
N PRO A 163 -14.71 6.37 4.79
CA PRO A 163 -14.38 7.19 5.95
C PRO A 163 -13.80 6.42 7.15
N HIS A 164 -14.18 5.15 7.31
CA HIS A 164 -13.65 4.26 8.36
C HIS A 164 -12.32 3.59 7.99
N LEU A 165 -11.70 3.93 6.84
CA LEU A 165 -10.32 3.58 6.54
C LEU A 165 -9.40 4.35 7.50
N ASN A 166 -8.67 3.63 8.32
CA ASN A 166 -7.90 4.18 9.42
C ASN A 166 -6.41 4.14 9.17
N THR A 167 -5.91 3.06 8.54
CA THR A 167 -4.49 2.82 8.37
C THR A 167 -4.16 2.59 6.91
N MET A 168 -3.08 3.21 6.46
CA MET A 168 -2.50 3.00 5.14
C MET A 168 -1.04 2.59 5.28
N TYR A 169 -0.73 1.41 4.75
CA TYR A 169 0.63 0.91 4.63
C TYR A 169 1.14 1.23 3.24
N LEU A 170 2.30 1.86 3.15
CA LEU A 170 2.92 2.28 1.89
C LEU A 170 4.15 1.42 1.61
N ASP A 171 4.00 0.37 0.81
CA ASP A 171 5.12 -0.41 0.25
C ASP A 171 5.39 0.01 -1.19
N LYS A 172 5.33 1.32 -1.43
CA LYS A 172 5.53 1.96 -2.72
C LYS A 172 6.03 3.39 -2.50
N PRO A 173 7.12 3.82 -3.16
CA PRO A 173 7.59 5.19 -3.06
C PRO A 173 6.57 6.15 -3.67
N LEU A 174 5.81 6.83 -2.82
CA LEU A 174 4.86 7.87 -3.22
C LEU A 174 5.44 9.24 -2.95
N LYS A 175 5.28 10.17 -3.89
CA LYS A 175 5.79 11.56 -3.78
C LYS A 175 4.74 12.57 -4.20
N GLY A 176 4.85 13.79 -3.63
CA GLY A 176 4.05 14.95 -4.04
C GLY A 176 2.54 14.66 -4.03
N HIS A 177 1.90 14.90 -5.16
CA HIS A 177 0.45 14.80 -5.30
C HIS A 177 -0.09 13.38 -5.02
N THR A 178 0.62 12.33 -5.43
CA THR A 178 0.19 10.93 -5.23
C THR A 178 0.21 10.54 -3.76
N LEU A 179 1.23 11.00 -3.01
CA LEU A 179 1.29 10.80 -1.56
C LEU A 179 0.13 11.54 -0.87
N MET A 180 -0.14 12.78 -1.26
CA MET A 180 -1.24 13.55 -0.69
C MET A 180 -2.61 12.93 -0.98
N GLN A 181 -2.79 12.34 -2.16
CA GLN A 181 -4.02 11.60 -2.49
C GLN A 181 -4.19 10.35 -1.61
N ALA A 182 -3.12 9.61 -1.36
CA ALA A 182 -3.13 8.45 -0.47
C ALA A 182 -3.46 8.87 0.97
N ILE A 183 -2.79 9.89 1.50
CA ILE A 183 -3.01 10.43 2.83
C ILE A 183 -4.47 10.89 3.01
N ALA A 184 -5.04 11.56 1.99
CA ALA A 184 -6.42 12.02 2.01
C ALA A 184 -7.46 10.88 2.18
N ARG A 185 -7.08 9.62 1.98
CA ARG A 185 -7.99 8.48 2.23
C ARG A 185 -8.15 8.18 3.72
N VAL A 186 -7.12 8.40 4.53
CA VAL A 186 -7.13 8.08 5.97
C VAL A 186 -7.47 9.27 6.86
N ASN A 187 -7.46 10.50 6.36
CA ASN A 187 -7.78 11.69 7.18
C ASN A 187 -9.28 12.03 7.22
N ARG A 188 -10.15 11.18 6.69
CA ARG A 188 -11.60 11.37 6.71
C ARG A 188 -12.16 11.22 8.11
N ARG A 189 -13.06 12.14 8.49
CA ARG A 189 -13.81 12.05 9.73
C ARG A 189 -14.84 10.93 9.67
N TYR A 190 -14.89 10.11 10.71
CA TYR A 190 -15.89 9.06 10.84
C TYR A 190 -16.12 8.73 12.32
N LYS A 191 -17.35 8.93 12.84
CA LYS A 191 -17.69 8.68 14.25
C LYS A 191 -16.62 9.25 15.20
N ASP A 192 -16.14 8.41 16.11
CA ASP A 192 -15.13 8.73 17.13
C ASP A 192 -13.68 8.45 16.63
N LYS A 193 -13.48 8.41 15.31
CA LYS A 193 -12.14 8.22 14.74
C LYS A 193 -11.21 9.35 15.16
N GLU A 194 -10.20 9.04 15.96
CA GLU A 194 -9.24 9.99 16.51
C GLU A 194 -8.20 10.48 15.50
N GLY A 195 -7.92 9.68 14.47
CA GLY A 195 -6.94 10.02 13.44
C GLY A 195 -6.81 8.97 12.35
N GLY A 196 -6.02 9.31 11.34
CA GLY A 196 -5.53 8.39 10.32
C GLY A 196 -4.07 8.04 10.56
N LEU A 197 -3.67 6.81 10.28
CA LEU A 197 -2.29 6.34 10.41
C LEU A 197 -1.72 6.01 9.03
N VAL A 198 -0.56 6.58 8.73
CA VAL A 198 0.26 6.22 7.57
C VAL A 198 1.51 5.53 8.06
N VAL A 199 1.77 4.34 7.55
CA VAL A 199 2.93 3.50 7.85
C VAL A 199 3.73 3.32 6.56
N ASP A 200 5.02 3.70 6.55
CA ASP A 200 5.90 3.69 5.37
C ASP A 200 7.24 2.99 5.69
#